data_86baa342fc748cde810a0ff6f742885e
#
_entry.id   86baa342fc748cde810a0ff6f742885e
#
_cell.length_a   1.000
_cell.length_b   1.000
_cell.length_c   1.000
_cell.angle_alpha   90.00
_cell.angle_beta   90.00
_cell.angle_gamma   90.00
#
_symmetry.space_group_name_H-M   'P 1'
#
loop_
_entity.id
_entity.type
_entity.pdbx_description
1 polymer ?
#
loop_
_entity_poly.entity_id
_entity_poly.type
_entity_poly.pdbx_seq_one_letter_code
_entity_poly.pdbx_strand_id
1 'polypeptide(L)'
;AIYRHNDVKHLKDILKGVDFSRPKIIVLESVYSMEADFAPLEDIIQVAQDNGALIYLDEVHAVGLYGPNAAGVADQKGLSEHIDIINGTLAKAFGLAGGYIASTETIIDFVRSFSKGFIFTTSMCPAVAAGSLESIRQVKKNDEIRSSFFENVDFVKKELRTAGIPFLDSGSHIIPVLIGDSKLCKEISDFLLNEHQVYVQPINYPTVPKGTERIRITPTPCHDPESTEKFVEALKDAWFKFMPQLVKFENQFTNKIKVI
;
A
#
# COMPACT_ATOMS: atom_id res chain seq x y z
N ALA A 1 -17.93 10.05 -8.09
CA ALA A 1 -17.06 11.22 -7.92
C ALA A 1 -15.70 10.74 -7.39
N ILE A 2 -14.66 11.51 -7.63
CA ILE A 2 -13.32 11.26 -7.10
C ILE A 2 -12.98 12.45 -6.19
N TYR A 3 -12.62 12.18 -4.93
CA TYR A 3 -12.08 13.20 -4.04
C TYR A 3 -10.55 13.23 -4.07
N ARG A 4 -9.95 14.37 -3.73
CA ARG A 4 -8.50 14.50 -3.67
C ARG A 4 -7.92 13.59 -2.59
N HIS A 5 -6.74 13.07 -2.84
CA HIS A 5 -6.05 12.13 -1.96
C HIS A 5 -6.00 12.65 -0.51
N ASN A 6 -6.52 11.84 0.41
CA ASN A 6 -6.62 12.13 1.86
C ASN A 6 -7.27 13.47 2.24
N ASP A 7 -7.97 14.15 1.30
CA ASP A 7 -8.64 15.43 1.56
C ASP A 7 -10.07 15.21 2.06
N VAL A 8 -10.20 15.06 3.36
CA VAL A 8 -11.49 14.89 4.05
C VAL A 8 -12.44 16.08 3.81
N LYS A 9 -11.89 17.31 3.68
CA LYS A 9 -12.70 18.48 3.39
C LYS A 9 -13.34 18.40 2.01
N HIS A 10 -12.55 18.00 1.01
CA HIS A 10 -13.08 17.82 -0.34
C HIS A 10 -14.12 16.69 -0.40
N LEU A 11 -13.90 15.58 0.34
CA LEU A 11 -14.90 14.54 0.47
C LEU A 11 -16.22 15.06 1.05
N LYS A 12 -16.16 15.87 2.14
CA LYS A 12 -17.32 16.52 2.72
C LYS A 12 -18.03 17.45 1.71
N ASP A 13 -17.28 18.21 0.94
CA ASP A 13 -17.85 19.14 -0.04
C ASP A 13 -18.55 18.40 -1.20
N ILE A 14 -18.02 17.26 -1.64
CA ILE A 14 -18.70 16.41 -2.63
C ILE A 14 -20.03 15.87 -2.06
N LEU A 15 -20.01 15.37 -0.84
CA LEU A 15 -21.19 14.73 -0.22
C LEU A 15 -22.31 15.72 0.10
N LYS A 16 -22.01 16.99 0.40
CA LYS A 16 -23.02 18.04 0.57
C LYS A 16 -23.97 18.21 -0.63
N GLY A 17 -23.48 17.89 -1.83
CA GLY A 17 -24.28 17.96 -3.06
C GLY A 17 -25.10 16.71 -3.36
N VAL A 18 -25.05 15.68 -2.48
CA VAL A 18 -25.74 14.40 -2.70
C VAL A 18 -26.91 14.27 -1.72
N ASP A 19 -28.09 13.97 -2.23
CA ASP A 19 -29.28 13.72 -1.42
C ASP A 19 -28.98 12.62 -0.37
N PHE A 20 -29.41 12.85 0.87
CA PHE A 20 -29.17 11.93 1.99
C PHE A 20 -29.79 10.55 1.75
N SER A 21 -30.94 10.47 1.10
CA SER A 21 -31.62 9.21 0.79
C SER A 21 -30.95 8.36 -0.29
N ARG A 22 -30.05 8.98 -1.08
CA ARG A 22 -29.34 8.29 -2.15
C ARG A 22 -28.26 7.34 -1.59
N PRO A 23 -28.22 6.07 -1.98
CA PRO A 23 -27.15 5.15 -1.58
C PRO A 23 -25.78 5.68 -1.97
N LYS A 24 -24.84 5.65 -1.00
CA LYS A 24 -23.47 6.12 -1.17
C LYS A 24 -22.50 5.09 -0.61
N ILE A 25 -21.36 4.96 -1.25
CA ILE A 25 -20.24 4.18 -0.75
C ILE A 25 -18.95 5.00 -0.91
N ILE A 26 -18.15 5.10 0.14
CA ILE A 26 -16.82 5.68 0.13
C ILE A 26 -15.83 4.54 -0.02
N VAL A 27 -15.00 4.59 -1.06
CA VAL A 27 -13.98 3.57 -1.35
C VAL A 27 -12.61 4.18 -1.15
N LEU A 28 -11.75 3.53 -0.36
CA LEU A 28 -10.41 4.00 -0.05
C LEU A 28 -9.48 2.82 0.30
N GLU A 29 -8.16 3.05 0.21
CA GLU A 29 -7.14 2.14 0.77
C GLU A 29 -6.79 2.60 2.19
N SER A 30 -6.46 1.67 3.08
CA SER A 30 -5.96 2.01 4.43
C SER A 30 -4.48 2.43 4.39
N VAL A 31 -3.69 1.71 3.60
CA VAL A 31 -2.31 2.03 3.21
C VAL A 31 -2.30 2.20 1.70
N TYR A 32 -2.08 3.42 1.24
CA TYR A 32 -2.08 3.69 -0.20
C TYR A 32 -0.87 3.09 -0.89
N SER A 33 -1.16 2.33 -1.93
CA SER A 33 -0.17 1.49 -2.63
C SER A 33 0.93 2.29 -3.32
N MET A 34 0.64 3.53 -3.72
CA MET A 34 1.54 4.38 -4.49
C MET A 34 2.12 5.54 -3.67
N GLU A 35 1.32 6.17 -2.83
CA GLU A 35 1.72 7.27 -1.94
C GLU A 35 2.40 6.76 -0.67
N ALA A 36 2.15 5.50 -0.32
CA ALA A 36 2.67 4.82 0.87
C ALA A 36 2.21 5.44 2.21
N ASP A 37 1.22 6.32 2.20
CA ASP A 37 0.67 6.93 3.40
C ASP A 37 -0.60 6.20 3.88
N PHE A 38 -1.09 6.63 5.03
CA PHE A 38 -2.30 6.08 5.64
C PHE A 38 -3.51 6.97 5.39
N ALA A 39 -4.66 6.36 5.19
CA ALA A 39 -5.92 7.08 5.18
C ALA A 39 -6.27 7.65 6.57
N PRO A 40 -6.83 8.86 6.65
CA PRO A 40 -7.38 9.41 7.89
C PRO A 40 -8.72 8.74 8.23
N LEU A 41 -8.65 7.45 8.67
CA LEU A 41 -9.82 6.58 8.82
C LEU A 41 -10.87 7.15 9.78
N GLU A 42 -10.44 7.71 10.92
CA GLU A 42 -11.34 8.28 11.92
C GLU A 42 -12.20 9.40 11.33
N ASP A 43 -11.56 10.31 10.60
CA ASP A 43 -12.26 11.43 9.97
C ASP A 43 -13.20 10.98 8.84
N ILE A 44 -12.77 9.96 8.04
CA ILE A 44 -13.59 9.42 6.95
C ILE A 44 -14.80 8.67 7.50
N ILE A 45 -14.63 7.90 8.58
CA ILE A 45 -15.72 7.22 9.27
C ILE A 45 -16.76 8.23 9.74
N GLN A 46 -16.31 9.31 10.39
CA GLN A 46 -17.24 10.36 10.82
C GLN A 46 -17.99 10.98 9.64
N VAL A 47 -17.31 11.26 8.53
CA VAL A 47 -17.95 11.77 7.31
C VAL A 47 -18.97 10.79 6.74
N ALA A 48 -18.65 9.49 6.72
CA ALA A 48 -19.56 8.46 6.24
C ALA A 48 -20.84 8.39 7.09
N GLN A 49 -20.70 8.39 8.41
CA GLN A 49 -21.81 8.37 9.36
C GLN A 49 -22.71 9.61 9.20
N ASP A 50 -22.12 10.80 9.14
CA ASP A 50 -22.84 12.08 8.98
C ASP A 50 -23.65 12.14 7.67
N ASN A 51 -23.28 11.33 6.65
CA ASN A 51 -23.90 11.36 5.33
C ASN A 51 -24.64 10.07 4.96
N GLY A 52 -24.75 9.09 5.85
CA GLY A 52 -25.37 7.80 5.56
C GLY A 52 -24.68 7.05 4.41
N ALA A 53 -23.36 7.07 4.38
CA ALA A 53 -22.54 6.39 3.39
C ALA A 53 -21.93 5.13 3.98
N LEU A 54 -21.87 4.05 3.18
CA LEU A 54 -21.10 2.85 3.50
C LEU A 54 -19.61 3.08 3.24
N ILE A 55 -18.75 2.37 3.94
CA ILE A 55 -17.29 2.38 3.75
C ILE A 55 -16.85 1.04 3.18
N TYR A 56 -16.18 1.10 2.03
CA TYR A 56 -15.41 0.00 1.46
C TYR A 56 -13.92 0.31 1.66
N LEU A 57 -13.28 -0.42 2.58
CA LEU A 57 -11.88 -0.26 2.91
C LEU A 57 -11.04 -1.36 2.26
N ASP A 58 -10.11 -0.93 1.41
CA ASP A 58 -9.10 -1.82 0.85
C ASP A 58 -7.91 -1.91 1.81
N GLU A 59 -7.72 -3.10 2.38
CA GLU A 59 -6.64 -3.43 3.32
C GLU A 59 -5.56 -4.32 2.66
N VAL A 60 -5.54 -4.44 1.33
CA VAL A 60 -4.65 -5.40 0.63
C VAL A 60 -3.16 -5.16 0.86
N HIS A 61 -2.76 -3.94 1.23
CA HIS A 61 -1.40 -3.60 1.63
C HIS A 61 -1.18 -3.65 3.15
N ALA A 62 -2.20 -3.93 3.93
CA ALA A 62 -2.12 -3.89 5.38
C ALA A 62 -2.39 -5.23 6.06
N VAL A 63 -3.25 -6.07 5.49
CA VAL A 63 -3.51 -7.43 6.03
C VAL A 63 -2.23 -8.26 6.06
N GLY A 64 -2.05 -8.99 7.14
CA GLY A 64 -0.84 -9.76 7.43
C GLY A 64 0.27 -8.94 8.08
N LEU A 65 0.16 -7.61 8.17
CA LEU A 65 1.20 -6.72 8.68
C LEU A 65 0.75 -5.92 9.91
N TYR A 66 -0.38 -5.21 9.80
CA TYR A 66 -0.83 -4.25 10.81
C TYR A 66 -1.90 -4.84 11.74
N GLY A 67 -1.92 -4.32 12.96
CA GLY A 67 -2.89 -4.67 13.97
C GLY A 67 -2.52 -5.90 14.81
N PRO A 68 -3.14 -6.05 16.00
CA PRO A 68 -2.83 -7.14 16.93
C PRO A 68 -3.17 -8.52 16.35
N ASN A 69 -4.17 -8.59 15.47
CA ASN A 69 -4.56 -9.82 14.77
C ASN A 69 -3.98 -9.92 13.36
N ALA A 70 -3.10 -9.00 12.93
CA ALA A 70 -2.64 -8.86 11.55
C ALA A 70 -3.79 -8.68 10.54
N ALA A 71 -4.91 -8.09 10.97
CA ALA A 71 -6.10 -7.93 10.16
C ALA A 71 -6.15 -6.58 9.41
N GLY A 72 -5.17 -5.71 9.59
CA GLY A 72 -5.04 -4.45 8.87
C GLY A 72 -4.99 -3.21 9.77
N VAL A 73 -5.05 -2.03 9.15
CA VAL A 73 -4.99 -0.74 9.86
C VAL A 73 -6.27 -0.48 10.66
N ALA A 74 -7.43 -0.90 10.15
CA ALA A 74 -8.67 -0.80 10.92
C ALA A 74 -8.60 -1.61 12.22
N ASP A 75 -8.00 -2.81 12.19
CA ASP A 75 -7.73 -3.63 13.39
C ASP A 75 -6.75 -2.92 14.34
N GLN A 76 -5.66 -2.36 13.78
CA GLN A 76 -4.67 -1.62 14.56
C GLN A 76 -5.25 -0.44 15.31
N LYS A 77 -6.22 0.25 14.72
CA LYS A 77 -6.88 1.44 15.29
C LYS A 77 -8.15 1.12 16.11
N GLY A 78 -8.57 -0.16 16.16
CA GLY A 78 -9.82 -0.55 16.80
C GLY A 78 -11.08 -0.03 16.09
N LEU A 79 -11.00 0.16 14.78
CA LEU A 79 -12.06 0.77 13.96
C LEU A 79 -12.82 -0.22 13.08
N SER A 80 -12.49 -1.51 13.15
CA SER A 80 -13.06 -2.54 12.26
C SER A 80 -14.59 -2.58 12.25
N GLU A 81 -15.23 -2.35 13.40
CA GLU A 81 -16.69 -2.34 13.56
C GLU A 81 -17.38 -1.16 12.84
N HIS A 82 -16.61 -0.16 12.43
CA HIS A 82 -17.10 1.02 11.72
C HIS A 82 -16.93 0.93 10.21
N ILE A 83 -16.39 -0.20 9.71
CA ILE A 83 -16.16 -0.44 8.29
C ILE A 83 -17.19 -1.45 7.79
N ASP A 84 -17.93 -1.09 6.76
CA ASP A 84 -18.99 -1.94 6.23
C ASP A 84 -18.44 -3.09 5.40
N ILE A 85 -17.40 -2.86 4.59
CA ILE A 85 -16.77 -3.88 3.76
C ILE A 85 -15.25 -3.71 3.85
N ILE A 86 -14.56 -4.73 4.32
CA ILE A 86 -13.10 -4.83 4.28
C ILE A 86 -12.71 -5.75 3.12
N ASN A 87 -11.84 -5.27 2.23
CA ASN A 87 -11.23 -6.03 1.17
C ASN A 87 -9.81 -6.45 1.56
N GLY A 88 -9.51 -7.74 1.48
CA GLY A 88 -8.20 -8.29 1.75
C GLY A 88 -7.70 -9.18 0.62
N THR A 89 -6.39 -9.39 0.57
CA THR A 89 -5.75 -10.27 -0.41
C THR A 89 -4.99 -11.41 0.25
N LEU A 90 -4.93 -12.53 -0.44
CA LEU A 90 -4.05 -13.65 -0.09
C LEU A 90 -2.71 -13.60 -0.85
N ALA A 91 -2.58 -12.66 -1.82
CA ALA A 91 -1.48 -12.63 -2.78
C ALA A 91 -0.27 -11.78 -2.36
N LYS A 92 -0.31 -11.13 -1.20
CA LYS A 92 0.81 -10.32 -0.68
C LYS A 92 1.42 -10.97 0.55
N ALA A 93 1.12 -10.49 1.75
CA ALA A 93 1.72 -11.00 2.98
C ALA A 93 1.51 -12.51 3.18
N PHE A 94 0.40 -13.06 2.71
CA PHE A 94 0.12 -14.49 2.85
C PHE A 94 0.73 -15.37 1.74
N GLY A 95 1.20 -14.77 0.61
CA GLY A 95 1.98 -15.46 -0.41
C GLY A 95 1.20 -16.46 -1.29
N LEU A 96 -0.12 -16.34 -1.39
CA LEU A 96 -0.99 -17.25 -2.15
C LEU A 96 -1.88 -16.49 -3.12
N ALA A 97 -2.61 -17.21 -3.99
CA ALA A 97 -3.55 -16.60 -4.91
C ALA A 97 -4.91 -16.34 -4.26
N GLY A 98 -5.57 -15.26 -4.69
CA GLY A 98 -6.95 -14.95 -4.31
C GLY A 98 -7.07 -13.76 -3.36
N GLY A 99 -8.29 -13.57 -2.89
CA GLY A 99 -8.66 -12.50 -1.97
C GLY A 99 -10.01 -12.78 -1.32
N TYR A 100 -10.42 -11.88 -0.47
CA TYR A 100 -11.68 -12.00 0.27
C TYR A 100 -12.26 -10.62 0.57
N ILE A 101 -13.55 -10.62 0.86
CA ILE A 101 -14.20 -9.52 1.57
C ILE A 101 -14.68 -10.01 2.94
N ALA A 102 -14.62 -9.12 3.92
CA ALA A 102 -15.21 -9.31 5.23
C ALA A 102 -16.26 -8.23 5.46
N SER A 103 -17.45 -8.63 5.90
CA SER A 103 -18.59 -7.74 6.08
C SER A 103 -19.67 -8.43 6.93
N THR A 104 -20.81 -7.78 7.14
CA THR A 104 -21.99 -8.38 7.73
C THR A 104 -22.53 -9.51 6.88
N GLU A 105 -23.24 -10.47 7.51
CA GLU A 105 -23.85 -11.60 6.82
C GLU A 105 -24.75 -11.15 5.65
N THR A 106 -25.55 -10.11 5.87
CA THR A 106 -26.44 -9.56 4.85
C THR A 106 -25.70 -9.08 3.61
N ILE A 107 -24.59 -8.34 3.76
CA ILE A 107 -23.78 -7.85 2.65
C ILE A 107 -23.08 -9.01 1.95
N ILE A 108 -22.54 -9.97 2.71
CA ILE A 108 -21.90 -11.17 2.14
C ILE A 108 -22.89 -11.99 1.32
N ASP A 109 -24.09 -12.24 1.83
CA ASP A 109 -25.12 -12.98 1.11
C ASP A 109 -25.56 -12.25 -0.16
N PHE A 110 -25.73 -10.93 -0.08
CA PHE A 110 -26.02 -10.10 -1.26
C PHE A 110 -24.91 -10.22 -2.32
N VAL A 111 -23.64 -10.08 -1.93
CA VAL A 111 -22.51 -10.18 -2.86
C VAL A 111 -22.45 -11.58 -3.49
N ARG A 112 -22.62 -12.63 -2.71
CA ARG A 112 -22.63 -14.03 -3.21
C ARG A 112 -23.76 -14.28 -4.19
N SER A 113 -24.91 -13.65 -3.98
CA SER A 113 -26.11 -13.86 -4.80
C SER A 113 -26.16 -13.01 -6.07
N PHE A 114 -25.52 -11.81 -6.07
CA PHE A 114 -25.69 -10.83 -7.14
C PHE A 114 -24.40 -10.40 -7.83
N SER A 115 -23.23 -10.65 -7.25
CA SER A 115 -21.95 -10.27 -7.86
C SER A 115 -21.61 -11.20 -9.02
N LYS A 116 -21.65 -10.65 -10.24
CA LYS A 116 -21.28 -11.41 -11.45
C LYS A 116 -19.87 -11.97 -11.40
N GLY A 117 -18.93 -11.23 -10.82
CA GLY A 117 -17.53 -11.67 -10.64
C GLY A 117 -17.39 -12.85 -9.69
N PHE A 118 -18.35 -13.04 -8.77
CA PHE A 118 -18.39 -14.20 -7.87
C PHE A 118 -19.17 -15.37 -8.48
N ILE A 119 -20.37 -15.12 -9.01
CA ILE A 119 -21.29 -16.16 -9.53
C ILE A 119 -20.66 -16.91 -10.71
N PHE A 120 -20.00 -16.20 -11.62
CA PHE A 120 -19.44 -16.75 -12.86
C PHE A 120 -17.95 -17.10 -12.76
N THR A 121 -17.44 -17.30 -11.55
CA THR A 121 -16.08 -17.80 -11.33
C THR A 121 -16.11 -19.22 -10.77
N THR A 122 -14.98 -19.93 -10.90
CA THR A 122 -14.82 -21.25 -10.29
C THR A 122 -14.37 -21.11 -8.83
N SER A 123 -14.57 -22.17 -8.04
CA SER A 123 -14.12 -22.24 -6.65
C SER A 123 -12.61 -22.11 -6.55
N MET A 124 -12.15 -21.56 -5.42
CA MET A 124 -10.73 -21.59 -5.06
C MET A 124 -10.23 -23.03 -5.01
N CYS A 125 -9.03 -23.27 -5.57
CA CYS A 125 -8.37 -24.58 -5.49
C CYS A 125 -8.18 -24.99 -4.02
N PRO A 126 -8.54 -26.22 -3.62
CA PRO A 126 -8.41 -26.68 -2.22
C PRO A 126 -6.99 -26.56 -1.66
N ALA A 127 -5.96 -26.76 -2.47
CA ALA A 127 -4.57 -26.56 -2.06
C ALA A 127 -4.26 -25.10 -1.71
N VAL A 128 -4.82 -24.15 -2.49
CA VAL A 128 -4.69 -22.71 -2.20
C VAL A 128 -5.46 -22.36 -0.92
N ALA A 129 -6.66 -22.90 -0.73
CA ALA A 129 -7.43 -22.67 0.49
C ALA A 129 -6.73 -23.20 1.74
N ALA A 130 -6.17 -24.41 1.68
CA ALA A 130 -5.42 -25.01 2.78
C ALA A 130 -4.13 -24.23 3.09
N GLY A 131 -3.36 -23.86 2.07
CA GLY A 131 -2.16 -23.04 2.21
C GLY A 131 -2.47 -21.66 2.79
N SER A 132 -3.55 -21.02 2.34
CA SER A 132 -3.99 -19.71 2.86
C SER A 132 -4.37 -19.79 4.34
N LEU A 133 -5.11 -20.84 4.73
CA LEU A 133 -5.48 -21.06 6.12
C LEU A 133 -4.24 -21.20 7.02
N GLU A 134 -3.24 -21.98 6.57
CA GLU A 134 -2.01 -22.15 7.33
C GLU A 134 -1.18 -20.87 7.37
N SER A 135 -1.02 -20.17 6.25
CA SER A 135 -0.30 -18.89 6.20
C SER A 135 -0.91 -17.84 7.14
N ILE A 136 -2.25 -17.70 7.13
CA ILE A 136 -2.95 -16.80 8.06
C ILE A 136 -2.70 -17.21 9.51
N ARG A 137 -2.74 -18.51 9.83
CA ARG A 137 -2.47 -19.01 11.19
C ARG A 137 -1.05 -18.69 11.63
N GLN A 138 -0.06 -18.87 10.75
CA GLN A 138 1.34 -18.59 11.04
C GLN A 138 1.56 -17.09 11.29
N VAL A 139 1.07 -16.23 10.40
CA VAL A 139 1.19 -14.76 10.54
C VAL A 139 0.50 -14.27 11.82
N LYS A 140 -0.69 -14.80 12.14
CA LYS A 140 -1.43 -14.42 13.35
C LYS A 140 -0.74 -14.84 14.65
N LYS A 141 -0.04 -15.99 14.65
CA LYS A 141 0.63 -16.54 15.84
C LYS A 141 2.06 -16.05 16.03
N ASN A 142 2.69 -15.54 14.99
CA ASN A 142 4.12 -15.26 15.00
C ASN A 142 4.38 -13.75 14.86
N ASP A 143 4.37 -13.07 16.00
CA ASP A 143 4.68 -11.65 16.08
C ASP A 143 6.15 -11.34 15.69
N GLU A 144 7.06 -12.31 15.85
CA GLU A 144 8.48 -12.15 15.51
C GLU A 144 8.67 -11.91 14.00
N ILE A 145 7.92 -12.62 13.14
CA ILE A 145 8.00 -12.39 11.68
C ILE A 145 7.58 -10.95 11.34
N ARG A 146 6.52 -10.44 11.99
CA ARG A 146 6.04 -9.08 11.75
C ARG A 146 7.00 -8.03 12.32
N SER A 147 7.56 -8.27 13.50
CA SER A 147 8.58 -7.39 14.09
C SER A 147 9.82 -7.32 13.21
N SER A 148 10.36 -8.47 12.79
CA SER A 148 11.50 -8.54 11.87
C SER A 148 11.23 -7.85 10.54
N PHE A 149 9.99 -7.95 10.02
CA PHE A 149 9.60 -7.22 8.83
C PHE A 149 9.72 -5.70 9.01
N PHE A 150 9.19 -5.14 10.11
CA PHE A 150 9.26 -3.69 10.36
C PHE A 150 10.68 -3.24 10.71
N GLU A 151 11.47 -4.05 11.40
CA GLU A 151 12.90 -3.78 11.64
C GLU A 151 13.67 -3.65 10.31
N ASN A 152 13.40 -4.55 9.35
CA ASN A 152 13.99 -4.46 8.01
C ASN A 152 13.53 -3.22 7.25
N VAL A 153 12.24 -2.82 7.36
CA VAL A 153 11.74 -1.58 6.78
C VAL A 153 12.49 -0.37 7.34
N ASP A 154 12.64 -0.29 8.66
CA ASP A 154 13.32 0.80 9.33
C ASP A 154 14.82 0.83 9.00
N PHE A 155 15.44 -0.35 8.89
CA PHE A 155 16.84 -0.48 8.48
C PHE A 155 17.04 0.04 7.04
N VAL A 156 16.21 -0.36 6.07
CA VAL A 156 16.27 0.16 4.69
C VAL A 156 16.09 1.68 4.67
N LYS A 157 15.10 2.21 5.38
CA LYS A 157 14.89 3.67 5.47
C LYS A 157 16.10 4.40 6.04
N LYS A 158 16.72 3.86 7.09
CA LYS A 158 17.92 4.41 7.70
C LYS A 158 19.09 4.44 6.72
N GLU A 159 19.33 3.32 6.02
CA GLU A 159 20.43 3.21 5.06
C GLU A 159 20.22 4.14 3.84
N LEU A 160 18.99 4.29 3.34
CA LEU A 160 18.66 5.25 2.28
C LEU A 160 18.92 6.71 2.72
N ARG A 161 18.55 7.08 3.96
CA ARG A 161 18.85 8.41 4.52
C ARG A 161 20.37 8.63 4.63
N THR A 162 21.12 7.64 5.12
CA THR A 162 22.57 7.68 5.24
C THR A 162 23.24 7.83 3.87
N ALA A 163 22.69 7.19 2.86
CA ALA A 163 23.14 7.27 1.47
C ALA A 163 22.74 8.58 0.75
N GLY A 164 21.92 9.43 1.36
CA GLY A 164 21.41 10.66 0.74
C GLY A 164 20.41 10.38 -0.40
N ILE A 165 19.76 9.23 -0.43
CA ILE A 165 18.75 8.89 -1.44
C ILE A 165 17.37 9.32 -0.93
N PRO A 166 16.71 10.29 -1.59
CA PRO A 166 15.42 10.80 -1.15
C PRO A 166 14.31 9.80 -1.42
N PHE A 167 13.44 9.58 -0.44
CA PHE A 167 12.24 8.76 -0.55
C PHE A 167 11.06 9.40 0.15
N LEU A 168 9.84 9.00 -0.19
CA LEU A 168 8.65 9.42 0.53
C LEU A 168 8.56 8.64 1.85
N ASP A 169 8.76 9.34 2.97
CA ASP A 169 8.62 8.75 4.30
C ASP A 169 7.26 9.09 4.89
N SER A 170 6.29 8.26 4.58
CA SER A 170 4.89 8.42 4.97
C SER A 170 4.45 7.52 6.13
N GLY A 171 5.41 6.91 6.79
CA GLY A 171 5.21 6.08 7.99
C GLY A 171 4.83 4.61 7.71
N SER A 172 4.49 4.24 6.48
CA SER A 172 4.19 2.85 6.15
C SER A 172 5.45 2.02 5.82
N HIS A 173 5.23 0.74 5.55
CA HIS A 173 6.28 -0.20 5.14
C HIS A 173 6.71 -0.03 3.67
N ILE A 174 5.96 0.68 2.87
CA ILE A 174 6.25 0.92 1.46
C ILE A 174 7.18 2.14 1.36
N ILE A 175 8.24 2.02 0.56
CA ILE A 175 9.27 3.05 0.45
C ILE A 175 9.38 3.50 -1.01
N PRO A 176 8.63 4.54 -1.43
CA PRO A 176 8.72 5.07 -2.80
C PRO A 176 9.93 6.00 -2.93
N VAL A 177 10.79 5.72 -3.91
CA VAL A 177 11.89 6.60 -4.33
C VAL A 177 11.48 7.30 -5.62
N LEU A 178 11.23 8.61 -5.56
CA LEU A 178 10.75 9.39 -6.71
C LEU A 178 11.84 9.59 -7.75
N ILE A 179 11.52 9.30 -9.00
CA ILE A 179 12.41 9.49 -10.16
C ILE A 179 11.88 10.62 -11.07
N GLY A 180 10.57 10.66 -11.29
CA GLY A 180 9.88 11.73 -12.04
C GLY A 180 9.98 11.65 -13.57
N ASP A 181 10.54 10.57 -14.09
CA ASP A 181 10.62 10.28 -15.54
C ASP A 181 10.51 8.79 -15.80
N SER A 182 9.63 8.38 -16.71
CA SER A 182 9.31 6.97 -16.95
C SER A 182 10.46 6.20 -17.63
N LYS A 183 11.21 6.85 -18.51
CA LYS A 183 12.34 6.22 -19.18
C LYS A 183 13.48 6.02 -18.20
N LEU A 184 13.79 7.04 -17.43
CA LEU A 184 14.83 7.01 -16.41
C LEU A 184 14.51 6.00 -15.30
N CYS A 185 13.25 5.92 -14.88
CA CYS A 185 12.77 4.93 -13.89
C CYS A 185 13.02 3.49 -14.38
N LYS A 186 12.75 3.23 -15.66
CA LYS A 186 13.05 1.94 -16.29
C LYS A 186 14.55 1.68 -16.41
N GLU A 187 15.33 2.66 -16.87
CA GLU A 187 16.79 2.54 -17.02
C GLU A 187 17.48 2.25 -15.69
N ILE A 188 17.04 2.87 -14.60
CA ILE A 188 17.52 2.58 -13.23
C ILE A 188 17.18 1.15 -12.84
N SER A 189 15.93 0.70 -13.05
CA SER A 189 15.52 -0.67 -12.73
C SER A 189 16.30 -1.71 -13.54
N ASP A 190 16.48 -1.47 -14.85
CA ASP A 190 17.26 -2.36 -15.73
C ASP A 190 18.74 -2.40 -15.30
N PHE A 191 19.33 -1.27 -14.92
CA PHE A 191 20.70 -1.21 -14.43
C PHE A 191 20.89 -1.99 -13.15
N LEU A 192 20.00 -1.80 -12.16
CA LEU A 192 20.03 -2.56 -10.92
C LEU A 192 19.92 -4.08 -11.16
N LEU A 193 19.06 -4.48 -12.08
CA LEU A 193 18.91 -5.90 -12.41
C LEU A 193 20.14 -6.47 -13.12
N ASN A 194 20.66 -5.79 -14.14
CA ASN A 194 21.70 -6.33 -15.00
C ASN A 194 23.11 -6.27 -14.38
N GLU A 195 23.41 -5.17 -13.66
CA GLU A 195 24.75 -4.96 -13.10
C GLU A 195 24.87 -5.45 -11.65
N HIS A 196 23.75 -5.35 -10.86
CA HIS A 196 23.78 -5.67 -9.43
C HIS A 196 22.91 -6.88 -9.06
N GLN A 197 22.18 -7.48 -10.03
CA GLN A 197 21.25 -8.60 -9.79
C GLN A 197 20.14 -8.24 -8.76
N VAL A 198 19.76 -6.99 -8.71
CA VAL A 198 18.72 -6.45 -7.82
C VAL A 198 17.51 -6.07 -8.64
N TYR A 199 16.39 -6.74 -8.40
CA TYR A 199 15.12 -6.39 -9.02
C TYR A 199 14.34 -5.39 -8.17
N VAL A 200 13.97 -4.26 -8.76
CA VAL A 200 13.01 -3.29 -8.20
C VAL A 200 11.97 -2.95 -9.25
N GLN A 201 10.71 -2.83 -8.83
CA GLN A 201 9.61 -2.54 -9.74
C GLN A 201 9.58 -1.05 -10.09
N PRO A 202 9.76 -0.67 -11.38
CA PRO A 202 9.48 0.70 -11.81
C PRO A 202 7.97 0.92 -11.89
N ILE A 203 7.50 2.01 -11.29
CA ILE A 203 6.09 2.40 -11.31
C ILE A 203 5.97 3.65 -12.17
N ASN A 204 5.32 3.49 -13.32
CA ASN A 204 5.19 4.51 -14.34
C ASN A 204 3.72 4.85 -14.62
N TYR A 205 3.49 5.91 -15.41
CA TYR A 205 2.17 6.18 -15.99
C TYR A 205 1.67 4.93 -16.76
N PRO A 206 0.38 4.54 -16.66
CA PRO A 206 -0.73 5.26 -16.01
C PRO A 206 -0.94 4.96 -14.52
N THR A 207 -0.11 4.11 -13.89
CA THR A 207 -0.26 3.73 -12.47
C THR A 207 -0.07 4.93 -11.54
N VAL A 208 0.83 5.82 -11.91
CA VAL A 208 1.06 7.11 -11.23
C VAL A 208 0.98 8.25 -12.24
N PRO A 209 0.69 9.50 -11.83
CA PRO A 209 0.71 10.65 -12.71
C PRO A 209 2.10 10.87 -13.35
N LYS A 210 2.12 11.42 -14.58
CA LYS A 210 3.38 11.81 -15.24
C LYS A 210 4.14 12.82 -14.40
N GLY A 211 5.46 12.63 -14.29
CA GLY A 211 6.34 13.44 -13.46
C GLY A 211 6.39 12.98 -11.99
N THR A 212 5.72 11.88 -11.65
CA THR A 212 5.75 11.27 -10.31
C THR A 212 6.14 9.80 -10.35
N GLU A 213 6.75 9.37 -11.43
CA GLU A 213 7.28 8.02 -11.62
C GLU A 213 8.29 7.70 -10.50
N ARG A 214 8.28 6.46 -10.05
CA ARG A 214 9.04 6.02 -8.87
C ARG A 214 9.46 4.57 -8.94
N ILE A 215 10.49 4.21 -8.25
CA ILE A 215 10.72 2.83 -7.83
C ILE A 215 10.09 2.61 -6.45
N ARG A 216 9.43 1.47 -6.28
CA ARG A 216 8.77 1.11 -5.03
C ARG A 216 9.50 -0.03 -4.35
N ILE A 217 10.07 0.27 -3.20
CA ILE A 217 10.81 -0.68 -2.38
C ILE A 217 9.87 -1.23 -1.31
N THR A 218 9.80 -2.55 -1.20
CA THR A 218 9.05 -3.27 -0.17
C THR A 218 9.96 -4.36 0.40
N PRO A 219 10.62 -4.10 1.53
CA PRO A 219 11.42 -5.12 2.22
C PRO A 219 10.59 -6.34 2.61
N THR A 220 11.26 -7.45 2.90
CA THR A 220 10.63 -8.67 3.41
C THR A 220 11.37 -9.15 4.66
N PRO A 221 10.79 -10.04 5.48
CA PRO A 221 11.49 -10.61 6.63
C PRO A 221 12.73 -11.45 6.24
N CYS A 222 12.81 -11.85 4.97
CA CYS A 222 13.94 -12.64 4.45
C CYS A 222 15.15 -11.80 4.02
N HIS A 223 15.03 -10.47 3.99
CA HIS A 223 16.16 -9.60 3.70
C HIS A 223 16.99 -9.43 4.97
N ASP A 224 18.20 -9.93 4.95
CA ASP A 224 19.17 -9.71 6.02
C ASP A 224 19.90 -8.36 5.86
N PRO A 225 20.63 -7.90 6.89
CA PRO A 225 21.38 -6.64 6.82
C PRO A 225 22.35 -6.58 5.63
N GLU A 226 23.06 -7.69 5.32
CA GLU A 226 24.04 -7.75 4.24
C GLU A 226 23.37 -7.53 2.86
N SER A 227 22.23 -8.18 2.59
CA SER A 227 21.48 -7.97 1.35
C SER A 227 20.89 -6.57 1.26
N THR A 228 20.49 -5.97 2.38
CA THR A 228 20.01 -4.58 2.41
C THR A 228 21.15 -3.60 2.12
N GLU A 229 22.34 -3.77 2.71
CA GLU A 229 23.50 -2.93 2.42
C GLU A 229 23.91 -3.03 0.95
N LYS A 230 23.98 -4.24 0.39
CA LYS A 230 24.25 -4.46 -1.04
C LYS A 230 23.22 -3.77 -1.93
N PHE A 231 21.94 -3.85 -1.57
CA PHE A 231 20.87 -3.15 -2.29
C PHE A 231 21.07 -1.62 -2.25
N VAL A 232 21.35 -1.06 -1.09
CA VAL A 232 21.55 0.40 -0.95
C VAL A 232 22.78 0.86 -1.72
N GLU A 233 23.90 0.11 -1.68
CA GLU A 233 25.08 0.44 -2.49
C GLU A 233 24.77 0.37 -4.00
N ALA A 234 24.06 -0.66 -4.46
CA ALA A 234 23.61 -0.75 -5.85
C ALA A 234 22.73 0.45 -6.25
N LEU A 235 21.83 0.86 -5.37
CA LEU A 235 20.97 2.02 -5.60
C LEU A 235 21.77 3.32 -5.61
N LYS A 236 22.81 3.47 -4.79
CA LYS A 236 23.76 4.61 -4.84
C LYS A 236 24.47 4.68 -6.17
N ASP A 237 24.99 3.56 -6.67
CA ASP A 237 25.64 3.50 -7.98
C ASP A 237 24.70 3.94 -9.10
N ALA A 238 23.45 3.44 -9.08
CA ALA A 238 22.43 3.88 -10.01
C ALA A 238 22.11 5.36 -9.86
N TRP A 239 22.03 5.87 -8.63
CA TRP A 239 21.77 7.27 -8.34
C TRP A 239 22.86 8.20 -8.87
N PHE A 240 24.14 7.89 -8.63
CA PHE A 240 25.27 8.65 -9.16
C PHE A 240 25.33 8.63 -10.69
N LYS A 241 25.01 7.50 -11.31
CA LYS A 241 25.04 7.33 -12.76
C LYS A 241 23.93 8.11 -13.49
N PHE A 242 22.71 8.01 -12.99
CA PHE A 242 21.51 8.49 -13.69
C PHE A 242 20.94 9.79 -13.14
N MET A 243 21.25 10.15 -11.89
CA MET A 243 20.68 11.29 -11.18
C MET A 243 21.75 12.27 -10.65
N PRO A 244 22.87 12.51 -11.38
CA PRO A 244 23.98 13.31 -10.85
C PRO A 244 23.59 14.76 -10.53
N GLN A 245 22.51 15.27 -11.11
CA GLN A 245 22.00 16.62 -10.85
C GLN A 245 21.22 16.72 -9.53
N LEU A 246 20.64 15.62 -9.04
CA LEU A 246 19.85 15.60 -7.79
C LEU A 246 20.72 15.50 -6.54
N VAL A 247 21.94 15.03 -6.65
CA VAL A 247 22.93 15.04 -5.54
C VAL A 247 23.24 16.48 -5.07
N LYS A 248 22.93 17.49 -5.89
CA LYS A 248 23.10 18.93 -5.57
C LYS A 248 21.85 19.62 -5.03
N PHE A 249 20.71 18.94 -4.93
CA PHE A 249 19.42 19.58 -4.66
C PHE A 249 18.75 19.18 -3.33
N GLU A 250 19.54 18.99 -2.25
CA GLU A 250 19.00 18.76 -0.89
C GLU A 250 17.98 19.83 -0.42
N ASN A 251 17.88 20.97 -1.09
CA ASN A 251 17.06 22.12 -0.63
C ASN A 251 15.83 22.46 -1.49
N GLN A 252 15.54 21.78 -2.58
CA GLN A 252 14.40 22.15 -3.43
C GLN A 252 13.21 21.16 -3.43
N PHE A 253 13.40 19.90 -3.04
CA PHE A 253 12.32 18.92 -3.06
C PHE A 253 11.39 18.99 -1.84
N THR A 254 11.87 19.47 -0.69
CA THR A 254 11.04 19.66 0.51
C THR A 254 9.94 20.71 0.32
N ASN A 255 10.05 21.58 -0.66
CA ASN A 255 9.06 22.63 -0.93
C ASN A 255 8.12 22.37 -2.13
N LYS A 256 8.33 21.30 -2.90
CA LYS A 256 7.46 20.94 -4.05
C LYS A 256 6.50 19.78 -3.79
N ILE A 257 6.66 19.07 -2.70
CA ILE A 257 5.69 18.05 -2.27
C ILE A 257 4.64 18.72 -1.37
N LYS A 258 4.00 19.75 -1.87
CA LYS A 258 2.62 20.06 -1.49
C LYS A 258 1.77 19.31 -2.50
N VAL A 259 1.24 18.20 -2.04
CA VAL A 259 0.27 17.33 -2.68
C VAL A 259 -0.71 18.15 -3.51
N ILE A 260 -0.76 17.87 -4.81
CA ILE A 260 -1.80 18.37 -5.72
C ILE A 260 -3.08 17.61 -5.44
#